data_b2b6721f23d9da6202221c4e5a34fcd8
#
_entry.id   b2b6721f23d9da6202221c4e5a34fcd8
#
_cell.length_a   1.000
_cell.length_b   1.000
_cell.length_c   1.000
_cell.angle_alpha   90.00
_cell.angle_beta   90.00
_cell.angle_gamma   90.00
#
_symmetry.space_group_name_H-M   'P 1'
#
loop_
_entity.id
_entity.type
_entity.pdbx_description
1 polymer ?
#
loop_
_entity_poly.entity_id
_entity_poly.type
_entity_poly.pdbx_seq_one_letter_code
_entity_poly.pdbx_strand_id
1 'polypeptide(L)'
;SELASTDKIAIYTHGGAYVLNSAKAVIESAMFFAAETGLRVIAVDYTLAPHSKWQETTDEVISVFKELAKQGFTADDIVLYGDSAGGGLAAGVTIKMRDLGMEMPAALVLWSPWADISETGDTYVTLRDAEPYYTYEHVLGPSALAYADAKDHKNPYVSPVYGDFKQGFPPTLIQGGTKEIFLSNFIRLYQGLDQAGQTVKLDIYEGMPHVFVPTLPESAESQAAIAKVRDWVSEHLLDD
;
A
#
# COMPACT_ATOMS: atom_id res chain seq x y z
N SER A 1 15.44 -18.64 -9.39
CA SER A 1 15.71 -18.48 -7.96
C SER A 1 14.82 -19.47 -7.19
N GLU A 2 15.38 -20.27 -6.31
CA GLU A 2 14.59 -21.04 -5.37
C GLU A 2 13.88 -20.04 -4.43
N LEU A 3 12.60 -20.25 -4.16
CA LEU A 3 11.88 -19.50 -3.14
C LEU A 3 12.57 -19.71 -1.79
N ALA A 4 12.98 -18.64 -1.12
CA ALA A 4 13.83 -18.72 0.05
C ALA A 4 13.12 -19.26 1.28
N SER A 5 11.79 -19.15 1.36
CA SER A 5 10.98 -19.65 2.48
C SER A 5 9.57 -20.02 2.01
N THR A 6 9.06 -21.18 2.47
CA THR A 6 7.66 -21.58 2.31
C THR A 6 6.78 -21.07 3.45
N ASP A 7 7.39 -20.57 4.53
CA ASP A 7 6.73 -20.24 5.79
C ASP A 7 6.45 -18.74 5.95
N LYS A 8 7.06 -17.91 5.09
CA LYS A 8 6.84 -16.47 5.03
C LYS A 8 6.22 -16.09 3.68
N ILE A 9 5.30 -15.14 3.69
CA ILE A 9 4.55 -14.75 2.50
C ILE A 9 4.37 -13.24 2.41
N ALA A 10 4.07 -12.76 1.20
CA ALA A 10 3.62 -11.40 0.98
C ALA A 10 2.16 -11.40 0.48
N ILE A 11 1.33 -10.51 1.04
CA ILE A 11 -0.02 -10.23 0.54
C ILE A 11 0.05 -8.93 -0.25
N TYR A 12 -0.48 -8.95 -1.47
CA TYR A 12 -0.51 -7.82 -2.38
C TYR A 12 -1.92 -7.29 -2.58
N THR A 13 -2.13 -6.01 -2.31
CA THR A 13 -3.32 -5.25 -2.66
C THR A 13 -3.00 -4.31 -3.82
N HIS A 14 -3.66 -4.51 -4.96
CA HIS A 14 -3.32 -3.82 -6.21
C HIS A 14 -3.88 -2.40 -6.30
N GLY A 15 -3.23 -1.55 -7.10
CA GLY A 15 -3.71 -0.23 -7.47
C GLY A 15 -4.87 -0.25 -8.48
N GLY A 16 -5.30 0.95 -8.88
CA GLY A 16 -6.40 1.14 -9.83
C GLY A 16 -7.56 1.97 -9.27
N ALA A 17 -7.25 2.87 -8.33
CA ALA A 17 -8.20 3.82 -7.73
C ALA A 17 -9.48 3.14 -7.18
N TYR A 18 -9.40 1.88 -6.76
CA TYR A 18 -10.50 1.03 -6.29
C TYR A 18 -11.57 0.68 -7.35
N VAL A 19 -11.42 1.11 -8.60
CA VAL A 19 -12.41 0.93 -9.68
C VAL A 19 -11.85 0.20 -10.90
N LEU A 20 -10.53 0.00 -10.96
CA LEU A 20 -9.82 -0.61 -12.09
C LEU A 20 -8.92 -1.75 -11.64
N ASN A 21 -8.49 -2.54 -12.61
CA ASN A 21 -7.56 -3.66 -12.47
C ASN A 21 -8.20 -4.94 -11.85
N SER A 22 -7.36 -5.90 -11.66
CA SER A 22 -7.60 -7.15 -10.94
C SER A 22 -6.25 -7.77 -10.60
N ALA A 23 -6.20 -8.72 -9.68
CA ALA A 23 -4.96 -9.42 -9.34
C ALA A 23 -4.30 -10.05 -10.61
N LYS A 24 -5.13 -10.54 -11.55
CA LYS A 24 -4.63 -11.09 -12.82
C LYS A 24 -4.08 -10.02 -13.74
N ALA A 25 -4.69 -8.84 -13.82
CA ALA A 25 -4.27 -7.78 -14.72
C ALA A 25 -2.92 -7.18 -14.31
N VAL A 26 -2.59 -7.21 -13.03
CA VAL A 26 -1.34 -6.65 -12.46
C VAL A 26 -0.37 -7.72 -11.97
N ILE A 27 -0.49 -8.95 -12.49
CA ILE A 27 0.32 -10.09 -12.05
C ILE A 27 1.83 -9.84 -12.19
N GLU A 28 2.26 -9.03 -13.17
CA GLU A 28 3.66 -8.68 -13.38
C GLU A 28 4.25 -7.94 -12.18
N SER A 29 3.50 -7.05 -11.53
CA SER A 29 3.91 -6.37 -10.29
C SER A 29 4.12 -7.37 -9.14
N ALA A 30 3.20 -8.33 -8.99
CA ALA A 30 3.32 -9.39 -7.99
C ALA A 30 4.53 -10.31 -8.28
N MET A 31 4.75 -10.67 -9.54
CA MET A 31 5.90 -11.48 -9.96
C MET A 31 7.22 -10.74 -9.75
N PHE A 32 7.26 -9.44 -10.01
CA PHE A 32 8.42 -8.60 -9.76
C PHE A 32 8.78 -8.61 -8.27
N PHE A 33 7.81 -8.36 -7.38
CA PHE A 33 8.04 -8.42 -5.93
C PHE A 33 8.53 -9.80 -5.48
N ALA A 34 7.89 -10.87 -5.97
CA ALA A 34 8.26 -12.25 -5.65
C ALA A 34 9.69 -12.60 -6.11
N ALA A 35 10.06 -12.17 -7.33
CA ALA A 35 11.39 -12.42 -7.87
C ALA A 35 12.48 -11.70 -7.08
N GLU A 36 12.19 -10.50 -6.60
CA GLU A 36 13.15 -9.65 -5.91
C GLU A 36 13.30 -9.99 -4.42
N THR A 37 12.23 -10.43 -3.76
CA THR A 37 12.24 -10.75 -2.33
C THR A 37 12.40 -12.25 -2.04
N GLY A 38 12.15 -13.12 -3.01
CA GLY A 38 12.08 -14.56 -2.81
C GLY A 38 10.81 -15.04 -2.10
N LEU A 39 9.89 -14.16 -1.76
CA LEU A 39 8.65 -14.52 -1.09
C LEU A 39 7.59 -15.02 -2.07
N ARG A 40 6.74 -15.94 -1.59
CA ARG A 40 5.49 -16.27 -2.26
C ARG A 40 4.52 -15.12 -2.09
N VAL A 41 3.93 -14.64 -3.20
CA VAL A 41 2.96 -13.54 -3.19
C VAL A 41 1.54 -14.06 -3.38
N ILE A 42 0.62 -13.59 -2.54
CA ILE A 42 -0.82 -13.75 -2.67
C ILE A 42 -1.40 -12.40 -3.11
N ALA A 43 -1.76 -12.28 -4.38
CA ALA A 43 -2.42 -11.09 -4.89
C ALA A 43 -3.93 -11.19 -4.61
N VAL A 44 -4.47 -10.21 -3.88
CA VAL A 44 -5.89 -10.19 -3.51
C VAL A 44 -6.71 -9.59 -4.65
N ASP A 45 -7.67 -10.35 -5.15
CA ASP A 45 -8.63 -9.89 -6.17
C ASP A 45 -9.88 -9.34 -5.48
N TYR A 46 -9.71 -8.22 -4.78
CA TYR A 46 -10.79 -7.59 -4.02
C TYR A 46 -11.86 -7.01 -4.94
N THR A 47 -13.11 -7.00 -4.47
CA THR A 47 -14.24 -6.48 -5.23
C THR A 47 -14.14 -4.97 -5.42
N LEU A 48 -14.19 -4.54 -6.68
CA LEU A 48 -14.03 -3.14 -7.07
C LEU A 48 -15.33 -2.35 -6.84
N ALA A 49 -15.18 -1.06 -6.56
CA ALA A 49 -16.28 -0.12 -6.61
C ALA A 49 -16.80 0.03 -8.06
N PRO A 50 -18.11 0.24 -8.28
CA PRO A 50 -19.14 0.47 -7.26
C PRO A 50 -19.82 -0.80 -6.74
N HIS A 51 -19.31 -2.00 -7.10
CA HIS A 51 -19.91 -3.29 -6.68
C HIS A 51 -19.64 -3.58 -5.18
N SER A 52 -18.60 -2.98 -4.62
CA SER A 52 -18.24 -3.00 -3.20
C SER A 52 -17.86 -1.59 -2.77
N LYS A 53 -17.99 -1.31 -1.47
CA LYS A 53 -17.47 -0.11 -0.83
C LYS A 53 -16.37 -0.47 0.15
N TRP A 54 -15.76 0.54 0.76
CA TRP A 54 -14.61 0.38 1.62
C TRP A 54 -14.79 -0.64 2.75
N GLN A 55 -16.03 -0.78 3.28
CA GLN A 55 -16.31 -1.72 4.36
C GLN A 55 -16.05 -3.16 3.92
N GLU A 56 -16.69 -3.55 2.82
CA GLU A 56 -16.60 -4.89 2.25
C GLU A 56 -15.20 -5.15 1.70
N THR A 57 -14.62 -4.19 0.96
CA THR A 57 -13.28 -4.32 0.39
C THR A 57 -12.22 -4.54 1.47
N THR A 58 -12.28 -3.80 2.59
CA THR A 58 -11.35 -4.01 3.71
C THR A 58 -11.59 -5.35 4.40
N ASP A 59 -12.85 -5.81 4.52
CA ASP A 59 -13.19 -7.10 5.12
C ASP A 59 -12.73 -8.28 4.23
N GLU A 60 -12.76 -8.14 2.91
CA GLU A 60 -12.22 -9.13 1.98
C GLU A 60 -10.71 -9.33 2.20
N VAL A 61 -9.93 -8.27 2.32
CA VAL A 61 -8.49 -8.39 2.63
C VAL A 61 -8.26 -9.02 4.00
N ILE A 62 -9.02 -8.62 5.02
CA ILE A 62 -8.96 -9.24 6.37
C ILE A 62 -9.31 -10.73 6.30
N SER A 63 -10.23 -11.14 5.41
CA SER A 63 -10.58 -12.54 5.26
C SER A 63 -9.42 -13.41 4.77
N VAL A 64 -8.49 -12.85 3.98
CA VAL A 64 -7.26 -13.52 3.56
C VAL A 64 -6.38 -13.83 4.76
N PHE A 65 -6.18 -12.86 5.66
CA PHE A 65 -5.43 -13.09 6.91
C PHE A 65 -6.08 -14.18 7.77
N LYS A 66 -7.41 -14.14 7.92
CA LYS A 66 -8.15 -15.18 8.66
C LYS A 66 -8.02 -16.57 8.06
N GLU A 67 -7.98 -16.66 6.72
CA GLU A 67 -7.82 -17.95 6.04
C GLU A 67 -6.38 -18.47 6.18
N LEU A 68 -5.38 -17.60 6.09
CA LEU A 68 -3.98 -17.94 6.32
C LEU A 68 -3.73 -18.41 7.75
N ALA A 69 -4.36 -17.78 8.73
CA ALA A 69 -4.28 -18.20 10.13
C ALA A 69 -4.79 -19.64 10.33
N LYS A 70 -5.86 -20.06 9.63
CA LYS A 70 -6.32 -21.46 9.66
C LYS A 70 -5.31 -22.44 9.03
N GLN A 71 -4.47 -21.95 8.12
CA GLN A 71 -3.42 -22.72 7.48
C GLN A 71 -2.11 -22.73 8.28
N GLY A 72 -2.08 -22.09 9.46
CA GLY A 72 -0.95 -22.06 10.38
C GLY A 72 -0.01 -20.87 10.24
N PHE A 73 -0.31 -19.89 9.37
CA PHE A 73 0.44 -18.65 9.32
C PHE A 73 0.02 -17.72 10.45
N THR A 74 0.98 -17.01 11.01
CA THR A 74 0.75 -15.88 11.92
C THR A 74 0.87 -14.55 11.16
N ALA A 75 0.45 -13.46 11.76
CA ALA A 75 0.63 -12.14 11.14
C ALA A 75 2.11 -11.76 11.02
N ASP A 76 2.97 -12.26 11.92
CA ASP A 76 4.44 -12.11 11.88
C ASP A 76 5.10 -12.88 10.71
N ASP A 77 4.36 -13.74 10.01
CA ASP A 77 4.82 -14.42 8.80
C ASP A 77 4.50 -13.65 7.51
N ILE A 78 3.86 -12.46 7.64
CA ILE A 78 3.24 -11.77 6.52
C ILE A 78 3.78 -10.35 6.36
N VAL A 79 4.28 -10.03 5.17
CA VAL A 79 4.41 -8.64 4.69
C VAL A 79 3.17 -8.29 3.90
N LEU A 80 2.51 -7.17 4.24
CA LEU A 80 1.43 -6.61 3.45
C LEU A 80 1.99 -5.46 2.59
N TYR A 81 1.80 -5.55 1.27
CA TYR A 81 2.24 -4.49 0.38
C TYR A 81 1.17 -4.11 -0.64
N GLY A 82 1.28 -2.90 -1.16
CA GLY A 82 0.36 -2.42 -2.18
C GLY A 82 0.85 -1.17 -2.86
N ASP A 83 0.30 -0.91 -4.05
CA ASP A 83 0.58 0.27 -4.84
C ASP A 83 -0.65 1.17 -4.97
N SER A 84 -0.45 2.49 -5.04
CA SER A 84 -1.54 3.44 -5.30
C SER A 84 -2.71 3.28 -4.31
N ALA A 85 -3.93 3.08 -4.82
CA ALA A 85 -5.11 2.74 -4.01
C ALA A 85 -4.90 1.48 -3.15
N GLY A 86 -4.19 0.48 -3.68
CA GLY A 86 -3.83 -0.72 -2.93
C GLY A 86 -2.88 -0.43 -1.75
N GLY A 87 -1.97 0.53 -1.90
CA GLY A 87 -1.13 1.00 -0.80
C GLY A 87 -1.96 1.70 0.30
N GLY A 88 -2.94 2.52 -0.10
CA GLY A 88 -3.93 3.09 0.82
C GLY A 88 -4.76 2.00 1.52
N LEU A 89 -5.22 0.99 0.76
CA LEU A 89 -5.97 -0.15 1.28
C LEU A 89 -5.15 -0.96 2.29
N ALA A 90 -3.88 -1.25 1.98
CA ALA A 90 -2.99 -1.99 2.89
C ALA A 90 -2.86 -1.28 4.24
N ALA A 91 -2.59 0.03 4.24
CA ALA A 91 -2.47 0.80 5.46
C ALA A 91 -3.81 0.91 6.21
N GLY A 92 -4.92 1.16 5.51
CA GLY A 92 -6.26 1.24 6.10
C GLY A 92 -6.74 -0.08 6.72
N VAL A 93 -6.48 -1.20 6.03
CA VAL A 93 -6.75 -2.55 6.55
C VAL A 93 -5.94 -2.84 7.81
N THR A 94 -4.68 -2.46 7.85
CA THR A 94 -3.81 -2.63 9.02
C THR A 94 -4.36 -1.87 10.23
N ILE A 95 -4.81 -0.61 10.05
CA ILE A 95 -5.50 0.14 11.11
C ILE A 95 -6.76 -0.59 11.57
N LYS A 96 -7.58 -1.10 10.64
CA LYS A 96 -8.81 -1.83 10.95
C LYS A 96 -8.52 -3.14 11.70
N MET A 97 -7.50 -3.91 11.32
CA MET A 97 -7.06 -5.12 12.02
C MET A 97 -6.69 -4.80 13.47
N ARG A 98 -5.86 -3.79 13.69
CA ARG A 98 -5.49 -3.32 15.03
C ARG A 98 -6.72 -2.99 15.88
N ASP A 99 -7.63 -2.18 15.33
CA ASP A 99 -8.82 -1.71 16.07
C ASP A 99 -9.82 -2.85 16.35
N LEU A 100 -9.75 -3.94 15.57
CA LEU A 100 -10.46 -5.20 15.84
C LEU A 100 -9.72 -6.13 16.82
N GLY A 101 -8.55 -5.73 17.33
CA GLY A 101 -7.73 -6.56 18.22
C GLY A 101 -7.09 -7.76 17.53
N MET A 102 -6.93 -7.71 16.21
CA MET A 102 -6.20 -8.72 15.42
C MET A 102 -4.70 -8.39 15.42
N GLU A 103 -3.88 -9.41 15.28
CA GLU A 103 -2.46 -9.22 15.00
C GLU A 103 -2.28 -8.51 13.65
N MET A 104 -1.32 -7.58 13.59
CA MET A 104 -0.97 -6.82 12.40
C MET A 104 0.17 -7.52 11.64
N PRO A 105 0.32 -7.31 10.33
CA PRO A 105 1.43 -7.89 9.56
C PRO A 105 2.80 -7.45 10.11
N ALA A 106 3.83 -8.27 9.89
CA ALA A 106 5.21 -8.00 10.32
C ALA A 106 5.75 -6.67 9.80
N ALA A 107 5.44 -6.33 8.55
CA ALA A 107 5.83 -5.07 7.94
C ALA A 107 4.89 -4.67 6.78
N LEU A 108 4.93 -3.38 6.43
CA LEU A 108 4.29 -2.84 5.24
C LEU A 108 5.31 -2.32 4.24
N VAL A 109 5.00 -2.50 2.94
CA VAL A 109 5.64 -1.81 1.82
C VAL A 109 4.58 -1.12 0.98
N LEU A 110 4.66 0.21 0.91
CA LEU A 110 3.66 1.05 0.26
C LEU A 110 4.29 1.79 -0.92
N TRP A 111 3.93 1.39 -2.15
CA TRP A 111 4.38 2.06 -3.36
C TRP A 111 3.38 3.12 -3.79
N SER A 112 3.81 4.38 -3.77
CA SER A 112 2.98 5.52 -4.19
C SER A 112 1.57 5.52 -3.58
N PRO A 113 1.41 5.33 -2.24
CA PRO A 113 0.10 5.06 -1.65
C PRO A 113 -0.88 6.23 -1.78
N TRP A 114 -2.08 5.96 -2.33
CA TRP A 114 -3.19 6.90 -2.23
C TRP A 114 -3.77 6.85 -0.81
N ALA A 115 -3.08 7.51 0.11
CA ALA A 115 -3.36 7.44 1.55
C ALA A 115 -4.37 8.48 2.05
N ASP A 116 -4.86 9.36 1.16
CA ASP A 116 -5.94 10.30 1.43
C ASP A 116 -6.78 10.50 0.17
N ILE A 117 -8.01 10.00 0.17
CA ILE A 117 -8.90 10.13 -0.98
C ILE A 117 -9.66 11.46 -1.03
N SER A 118 -9.43 12.37 -0.07
CA SER A 118 -10.20 13.62 0.08
C SER A 118 -9.61 14.83 -0.63
N GLU A 119 -8.65 14.68 -1.54
CA GLU A 119 -7.94 15.75 -2.25
C GLU A 119 -7.26 16.77 -1.29
N THR A 120 -6.83 16.31 -0.13
CA THR A 120 -6.14 17.16 0.85
C THR A 120 -4.63 17.08 0.68
N GLY A 121 -4.01 18.21 0.41
CA GLY A 121 -2.57 18.34 0.22
C GLY A 121 -2.26 19.30 -0.94
N ASP A 122 -1.19 20.07 -0.81
CA ASP A 122 -0.80 21.08 -1.79
C ASP A 122 -0.32 20.48 -3.12
N THR A 123 0.20 19.25 -3.10
CA THR A 123 0.73 18.60 -4.31
C THR A 123 -0.36 18.23 -5.32
N TYR A 124 -1.62 18.09 -4.92
CA TYR A 124 -2.74 17.98 -5.87
C TYR A 124 -2.85 19.18 -6.80
N VAL A 125 -2.39 20.36 -6.35
CA VAL A 125 -2.36 21.59 -7.14
C VAL A 125 -0.97 21.83 -7.73
N THR A 126 0.09 21.75 -6.91
CA THR A 126 1.44 22.18 -7.31
C THR A 126 2.13 21.20 -8.26
N LEU A 127 1.76 19.91 -8.25
CA LEU A 127 2.29 18.86 -9.13
C LEU A 127 1.29 18.40 -10.19
N ARG A 128 0.16 19.07 -10.35
CA ARG A 128 -0.88 18.71 -11.31
C ARG A 128 -0.34 18.53 -12.74
N ASP A 129 0.50 19.47 -13.19
CA ASP A 129 1.07 19.46 -14.53
C ASP A 129 2.30 18.55 -14.66
N ALA A 130 2.86 18.10 -13.55
CA ALA A 130 3.97 17.16 -13.49
C ALA A 130 3.51 15.69 -13.45
N GLU A 131 2.29 15.45 -12.97
CA GLU A 131 1.69 14.11 -12.88
C GLU A 131 1.27 13.62 -14.28
N PRO A 132 1.86 12.52 -14.80
CA PRO A 132 1.61 12.10 -16.17
C PRO A 132 0.34 11.28 -16.36
N TYR A 133 -0.28 10.76 -15.30
CA TYR A 133 -1.33 9.75 -15.42
C TYR A 133 -2.71 10.21 -14.98
N TYR A 134 -2.82 11.00 -13.90
CA TYR A 134 -4.10 11.26 -13.26
C TYR A 134 -4.34 12.72 -12.95
N THR A 135 -5.61 13.11 -13.03
CA THR A 135 -6.09 14.30 -12.35
C THR A 135 -7.13 13.90 -11.31
N TYR A 136 -7.23 14.68 -10.24
CA TYR A 136 -8.25 14.42 -9.23
C TYR A 136 -9.65 14.55 -9.82
N GLU A 137 -9.93 15.63 -10.54
CA GLU A 137 -11.25 15.96 -11.10
C GLU A 137 -11.83 14.87 -12.01
N HIS A 138 -11.00 14.27 -12.87
CA HIS A 138 -11.49 13.38 -13.92
C HIS A 138 -11.40 11.90 -13.58
N VAL A 139 -10.51 11.51 -12.68
CA VAL A 139 -10.27 10.12 -12.35
C VAL A 139 -10.45 9.86 -10.86
N LEU A 140 -9.66 10.50 -10.01
CA LEU A 140 -9.57 10.13 -8.60
C LEU A 140 -10.82 10.53 -7.80
N GLY A 141 -11.36 11.71 -8.00
CA GLY A 141 -12.57 12.19 -7.31
C GLY A 141 -13.80 11.32 -7.57
N PRO A 142 -14.15 11.01 -8.84
CA PRO A 142 -15.20 10.04 -9.15
C PRO A 142 -14.95 8.65 -8.53
N SER A 143 -13.70 8.17 -8.54
CA SER A 143 -13.32 6.88 -7.94
C SER A 143 -13.48 6.91 -6.42
N ALA A 144 -13.05 7.99 -5.77
CA ALA A 144 -13.23 8.19 -4.33
C ALA A 144 -14.69 8.11 -3.90
N LEU A 145 -15.58 8.79 -4.67
CA LEU A 145 -17.03 8.76 -4.42
C LEU A 145 -17.67 7.40 -4.68
N ALA A 146 -17.12 6.63 -5.64
CA ALA A 146 -17.58 5.27 -5.88
C ALA A 146 -17.18 4.33 -4.72
N TYR A 147 -15.96 4.48 -4.18
CA TYR A 147 -15.40 3.65 -3.12
C TYR A 147 -15.96 3.97 -1.73
N ALA A 148 -16.12 5.26 -1.41
CA ALA A 148 -16.59 5.70 -0.10
C ALA A 148 -17.57 6.88 -0.23
N ASP A 149 -18.56 6.94 0.66
CA ASP A 149 -19.41 8.14 0.77
C ASP A 149 -18.55 9.32 1.24
N ALA A 150 -18.89 10.53 0.83
CA ALA A 150 -18.11 11.73 1.15
C ALA A 150 -17.85 11.94 2.66
N LYS A 151 -18.80 11.53 3.51
CA LYS A 151 -18.65 11.56 4.98
C LYS A 151 -17.54 10.64 5.50
N ASP A 152 -17.20 9.59 4.75
CA ASP A 152 -16.23 8.56 5.11
C ASP A 152 -14.85 8.82 4.49
N HIS A 153 -14.68 9.86 3.64
CA HIS A 153 -13.39 10.16 2.98
C HIS A 153 -12.24 10.37 3.97
N LYS A 154 -12.53 10.83 5.19
CA LYS A 154 -11.53 11.00 6.26
C LYS A 154 -11.56 9.90 7.32
N ASN A 155 -12.30 8.82 7.07
CA ASN A 155 -12.22 7.64 7.91
C ASN A 155 -10.82 7.01 7.79
N PRO A 156 -10.12 6.68 8.89
CA PRO A 156 -8.77 6.09 8.86
C PRO A 156 -8.65 4.79 8.05
N TYR A 157 -9.71 4.02 7.92
CA TYR A 157 -9.72 2.79 7.12
C TYR A 157 -9.79 3.08 5.60
N VAL A 158 -10.20 4.31 5.23
CA VAL A 158 -10.33 4.80 3.85
C VAL A 158 -9.13 5.68 3.48
N SER A 159 -8.76 6.58 4.38
CA SER A 159 -7.65 7.52 4.25
C SER A 159 -6.73 7.41 5.46
N PRO A 160 -5.75 6.50 5.42
CA PRO A 160 -4.92 6.16 6.59
C PRO A 160 -4.09 7.33 7.14
N VAL A 161 -3.89 8.42 6.42
CA VAL A 161 -3.26 9.63 6.96
C VAL A 161 -3.99 10.22 8.18
N TYR A 162 -5.26 9.87 8.38
CA TYR A 162 -6.06 10.28 9.54
C TYR A 162 -6.04 9.27 10.70
N GLY A 163 -5.20 8.24 10.60
CA GLY A 163 -5.08 7.22 11.64
C GLY A 163 -4.45 7.72 12.93
N ASP A 164 -4.87 7.16 14.07
CA ASP A 164 -4.16 7.31 15.35
C ASP A 164 -3.07 6.23 15.47
N PHE A 165 -1.85 6.59 15.12
CA PHE A 165 -0.72 5.67 15.15
C PHE A 165 -0.07 5.49 16.54
N LYS A 166 -0.49 6.24 17.55
CA LYS A 166 0.00 6.08 18.95
C LYS A 166 -0.39 4.73 19.55
N GLN A 167 -1.40 4.09 18.98
CA GLN A 167 -1.85 2.76 19.40
C GLN A 167 -1.01 1.61 18.82
N GLY A 168 0.05 1.91 18.10
CA GLY A 168 0.92 0.97 17.41
C GLY A 168 0.61 0.84 15.94
N PHE A 169 1.66 0.57 15.17
CA PHE A 169 1.58 0.27 13.73
C PHE A 169 2.84 -0.49 13.30
N PRO A 170 2.78 -1.41 12.35
CA PRO A 170 3.94 -2.18 11.92
C PRO A 170 5.01 -1.30 11.27
N PRO A 171 6.27 -1.75 11.23
CA PRO A 171 7.31 -1.14 10.41
C PRO A 171 6.82 -0.89 8.98
N THR A 172 6.96 0.33 8.48
CA THR A 172 6.38 0.75 7.20
C THR A 172 7.41 1.44 6.31
N LEU A 173 7.64 0.89 5.12
CA LEU A 173 8.40 1.52 4.04
C LEU A 173 7.44 2.19 3.05
N ILE A 174 7.57 3.50 2.86
CA ILE A 174 6.81 4.29 1.90
C ILE A 174 7.76 4.71 0.78
N GLN A 175 7.46 4.33 -0.47
CA GLN A 175 8.25 4.73 -1.64
C GLN A 175 7.38 5.45 -2.66
N GLY A 176 7.94 6.47 -3.31
CA GLY A 176 7.25 7.23 -4.36
C GLY A 176 8.17 8.17 -5.10
N GLY A 177 7.63 8.90 -6.07
CA GLY A 177 8.35 9.84 -6.91
C GLY A 177 7.96 11.30 -6.68
N THR A 178 8.83 12.22 -7.12
CA THR A 178 8.57 13.65 -6.99
C THR A 178 7.59 14.21 -8.03
N LYS A 179 7.20 13.42 -9.06
CA LYS A 179 6.20 13.81 -10.06
C LYS A 179 4.80 13.31 -9.75
N GLU A 180 4.51 13.03 -8.49
CA GLU A 180 3.21 12.47 -8.08
C GLU A 180 2.37 13.51 -7.32
N ILE A 181 1.11 13.67 -7.71
CA ILE A 181 0.14 14.46 -6.94
C ILE A 181 -0.10 13.87 -5.55
N PHE A 182 0.27 12.62 -5.32
CA PHE A 182 0.19 11.94 -4.03
C PHE A 182 1.37 12.22 -3.10
N LEU A 183 2.36 13.02 -3.47
CA LEU A 183 3.53 13.30 -2.63
C LEU A 183 3.13 13.83 -1.23
N SER A 184 2.10 14.67 -1.14
CA SER A 184 1.53 15.09 0.16
C SER A 184 0.97 13.94 0.98
N ASN A 185 0.41 12.90 0.33
CA ASN A 185 -0.08 11.70 1.02
C ASN A 185 1.07 10.94 1.67
N PHE A 186 2.18 10.76 0.95
CA PHE A 186 3.36 10.07 1.45
C PHE A 186 3.95 10.79 2.67
N ILE A 187 4.14 12.10 2.53
CA ILE A 187 4.70 12.95 3.60
C ILE A 187 3.79 12.94 4.83
N ARG A 188 2.49 13.12 4.66
CA ARG A 188 1.52 13.15 5.77
C ARG A 188 1.41 11.82 6.49
N LEU A 189 1.41 10.70 5.75
CA LEU A 189 1.41 9.36 6.35
C LEU A 189 2.71 9.11 7.12
N TYR A 190 3.86 9.42 6.50
CA TYR A 190 5.16 9.35 7.15
C TYR A 190 5.19 10.16 8.46
N GLN A 191 4.79 11.44 8.41
CA GLN A 191 4.79 12.31 9.58
C GLN A 191 3.88 11.80 10.69
N GLY A 192 2.70 11.25 10.34
CA GLY A 192 1.80 10.66 11.32
C GLY A 192 2.42 9.46 12.06
N LEU A 193 3.11 8.60 11.32
CA LEU A 193 3.81 7.44 11.88
C LEU A 193 5.04 7.86 12.71
N ASP A 194 5.89 8.73 12.16
CA ASP A 194 7.12 9.22 12.80
C ASP A 194 6.82 9.96 14.12
N GLN A 195 5.85 10.88 14.13
CA GLN A 195 5.43 11.61 15.32
C GLN A 195 4.80 10.71 16.40
N ALA A 196 4.28 9.57 16.00
CA ALA A 196 3.77 8.55 16.91
C ALA A 196 4.87 7.58 17.42
N GLY A 197 6.12 7.75 16.96
CA GLY A 197 7.25 6.92 17.36
C GLY A 197 7.25 5.53 16.69
N GLN A 198 6.55 5.37 15.57
CA GLN A 198 6.54 4.12 14.83
C GLN A 198 7.77 4.00 13.91
N THR A 199 8.17 2.77 13.63
CA THR A 199 9.25 2.50 12.67
C THR A 199 8.74 2.79 11.25
N VAL A 200 9.24 3.87 10.63
CA VAL A 200 8.82 4.28 9.28
C VAL A 200 9.99 4.82 8.48
N LYS A 201 10.02 4.52 7.20
CA LYS A 201 11.00 5.06 6.24
C LYS A 201 10.25 5.66 5.05
N LEU A 202 10.56 6.90 4.74
CA LEU A 202 10.11 7.59 3.52
C LEU A 202 11.26 7.63 2.52
N ASP A 203 11.05 7.06 1.34
CA ASP A 203 12.05 6.91 0.29
C ASP A 203 11.51 7.50 -1.03
N ILE A 204 11.92 8.71 -1.34
CA ILE A 204 11.42 9.50 -2.48
C ILE A 204 12.50 9.63 -3.56
N TYR A 205 12.08 9.41 -4.80
CA TYR A 205 12.94 9.43 -5.98
C TYR A 205 12.65 10.63 -6.88
N GLU A 206 13.71 11.39 -7.17
CA GLU A 206 13.65 12.58 -8.02
C GLU A 206 13.21 12.22 -9.44
N GLY A 207 12.21 12.96 -9.94
CA GLY A 207 11.72 12.82 -11.30
C GLY A 207 10.90 11.56 -11.61
N MET A 208 10.71 10.67 -10.64
CA MET A 208 9.96 9.43 -10.85
C MET A 208 8.45 9.66 -10.83
N PRO A 209 7.73 8.98 -11.75
CA PRO A 209 6.27 9.03 -11.82
C PRO A 209 5.62 8.03 -10.87
N HIS A 210 4.29 8.05 -10.87
CA HIS A 210 3.45 7.19 -10.05
C HIS A 210 3.73 5.69 -10.26
N VAL A 211 3.91 4.97 -9.14
CA VAL A 211 4.19 3.51 -9.11
C VAL A 211 5.40 3.10 -9.97
N PHE A 212 6.44 3.94 -9.99
CA PHE A 212 7.61 3.71 -10.85
C PHE A 212 8.33 2.38 -10.54
N VAL A 213 8.30 1.91 -9.29
CA VAL A 213 9.08 0.74 -8.86
C VAL A 213 8.79 -0.50 -9.71
N PRO A 214 7.55 -0.98 -9.84
CA PRO A 214 7.24 -2.12 -10.71
C PRO A 214 7.00 -1.73 -12.18
N THR A 215 6.71 -0.46 -12.50
CA THR A 215 6.37 -0.05 -13.89
C THR A 215 7.58 0.33 -14.74
N LEU A 216 8.68 0.69 -14.09
CA LEU A 216 9.97 1.00 -14.73
C LEU A 216 11.10 0.10 -14.16
N PRO A 217 10.96 -1.23 -14.17
CA PRO A 217 11.81 -2.15 -13.42
C PRO A 217 13.29 -2.08 -13.81
N GLU A 218 13.59 -1.66 -15.03
CA GLU A 218 14.96 -1.54 -15.53
C GLU A 218 15.64 -0.20 -15.20
N SER A 219 14.91 0.77 -14.61
CA SER A 219 15.52 2.05 -14.23
C SER A 219 16.42 1.90 -13.01
N ALA A 220 17.47 2.73 -12.95
CA ALA A 220 18.40 2.74 -11.80
C ALA A 220 17.67 3.05 -10.49
N GLU A 221 16.68 3.94 -10.57
CA GLU A 221 15.83 4.34 -9.44
C GLU A 221 14.99 3.18 -8.93
N SER A 222 14.36 2.41 -9.84
CA SER A 222 13.59 1.23 -9.48
C SER A 222 14.46 0.14 -8.86
N GLN A 223 15.64 -0.10 -9.43
CA GLN A 223 16.61 -1.06 -8.89
C GLN A 223 17.11 -0.64 -7.50
N ALA A 224 17.33 0.66 -7.27
CA ALA A 224 17.68 1.17 -5.94
C ALA A 224 16.52 1.06 -4.95
N ALA A 225 15.30 1.33 -5.40
CA ALA A 225 14.11 1.24 -4.56
C ALA A 225 13.80 -0.20 -4.13
N ILE A 226 13.85 -1.15 -5.08
CA ILE A 226 13.57 -2.56 -4.77
C ILE A 226 14.68 -3.20 -3.92
N ALA A 227 15.93 -2.75 -4.04
CA ALA A 227 16.99 -3.16 -3.13
C ALA A 227 16.64 -2.82 -1.66
N LYS A 228 16.11 -1.62 -1.43
CA LYS A 228 15.66 -1.22 -0.09
C LYS A 228 14.42 -2.01 0.39
N VAL A 229 13.57 -2.47 -0.53
CA VAL A 229 12.47 -3.39 -0.18
C VAL A 229 13.02 -4.73 0.29
N ARG A 230 14.02 -5.29 -0.39
CA ARG A 230 14.68 -6.54 0.03
C ARG A 230 15.27 -6.41 1.44
N ASP A 231 16.02 -5.32 1.68
CA ASP A 231 16.60 -5.06 3.00
C ASP A 231 15.52 -4.92 4.08
N TRP A 232 14.42 -4.20 3.77
CA TRP A 232 13.28 -4.01 4.67
C TRP A 232 12.56 -5.31 5.00
N VAL A 233 12.32 -6.15 4.00
CA VAL A 233 11.71 -7.48 4.18
C VAL A 233 12.64 -8.40 4.97
N SER A 234 13.95 -8.39 4.70
CA SER A 234 14.93 -9.16 5.46
C SER A 234 14.90 -8.75 6.94
N GLU A 235 15.04 -7.46 7.22
CA GLU A 235 15.11 -6.93 8.60
C GLU A 235 13.85 -7.22 9.44
N HIS A 236 12.67 -7.17 8.83
CA HIS A 236 11.40 -7.19 9.59
C HIS A 236 10.59 -8.49 9.45
N LEU A 237 11.00 -9.39 8.58
CA LEU A 237 10.28 -10.66 8.35
C LEU A 237 11.18 -11.89 8.44
N LEU A 238 12.47 -11.80 8.08
CA LEU A 238 13.33 -12.96 7.89
C LEU A 238 14.43 -13.09 8.96
N ASP A 239 14.82 -11.98 9.61
CA ASP A 239 15.87 -11.96 10.62
C ASP A 239 15.25 -12.23 12.01
N ASP A 240 15.06 -13.54 12.34
CA ASP A 240 14.81 -14.08 13.68
C ASP A 240 16.05 -14.84 14.21
#